data_56132c16b61c53e346360ac4203e2fc4
#
_entry.id   56132c16b61c53e346360ac4203e2fc4
#
_cell.length_a   1.000
_cell.length_b   1.000
_cell.length_c   1.000
_cell.angle_alpha   90.00
_cell.angle_beta   90.00
_cell.angle_gamma   90.00
#
_symmetry.space_group_name_H-M   'P 1'
#
loop_
_entity.id
_entity.type
_entity.pdbx_description
1 polymer ?
#
loop_
_entity_poly.entity_id
_entity_poly.type
_entity_poly.pdbx_seq_one_letter_code
_entity_poly.pdbx_strand_id
1 'polypeptide(L)'
;GLTVGPPLGGFIADSVGWRWIFLINLPIGALVLIWGWFMLPRSERVPGPRLDVLGSFFLGAFLVALLVPLTFSVEWGWASPLTIGLLAVSGTCLIAFVVVERRVATPILSLDLLLKNRLFAAANAAALLNYMALYGISLLTAIFLQLVQGRSASLTGWLLLSMPLLMAVLSPFSGRLSDRIGSRVLATGGMVAIAA
;
A
#
# COMPACT_ATOMS: atom_id res chain seq x y z
N GLY A 1 3.50 -8.07 9.81
CA GLY A 1 2.28 -7.25 9.73
C GLY A 1 1.16 -7.94 8.98
N LEU A 2 1.37 -8.33 7.72
CA LEU A 2 0.35 -8.94 6.85
C LEU A 2 -0.23 -10.25 7.40
N THR A 3 0.57 -11.05 8.11
CA THR A 3 0.14 -12.34 8.66
C THR A 3 -0.70 -12.18 9.92
N VAL A 4 -0.32 -11.27 10.80
CA VAL A 4 -0.96 -11.09 12.11
C VAL A 4 -2.13 -10.07 12.04
N GLY A 5 -2.10 -9.17 11.06
CA GLY A 5 -3.08 -8.08 10.90
C GLY A 5 -4.53 -8.56 10.86
N PRO A 6 -4.93 -9.43 9.91
CA PRO A 6 -6.31 -9.86 9.80
C PRO A 6 -6.88 -10.56 11.04
N PRO A 7 -6.21 -11.59 11.64
CA PRO A 7 -6.75 -12.23 12.83
C PRO A 7 -6.78 -11.30 14.05
N LEU A 8 -5.73 -10.49 14.25
CA LEU A 8 -5.69 -9.55 15.36
C LEU A 8 -6.75 -8.46 15.21
N GLY A 9 -6.90 -7.91 14.00
CA GLY A 9 -7.92 -6.90 13.69
C GLY A 9 -9.34 -7.45 13.88
N GLY A 10 -9.60 -8.67 13.40
CA GLY A 10 -10.89 -9.34 13.58
C GLY A 10 -11.21 -9.61 15.06
N PHE A 11 -10.23 -10.12 15.81
CA PHE A 11 -10.39 -10.35 17.26
C PHE A 11 -10.66 -9.05 18.04
N ILE A 12 -9.91 -7.99 17.73
CA ILE A 12 -10.11 -6.68 18.39
C ILE A 12 -11.48 -6.10 18.03
N ALA A 13 -11.89 -6.20 16.74
CA ALA A 13 -13.18 -5.70 16.30
C ALA A 13 -14.35 -6.35 17.02
N ASP A 14 -14.29 -7.67 17.22
CA ASP A 14 -15.35 -8.43 17.89
C ASP A 14 -15.32 -8.26 19.42
N SER A 15 -14.15 -8.10 20.05
CA SER A 15 -14.01 -8.07 21.52
C SER A 15 -14.21 -6.69 22.13
N VAL A 16 -13.56 -5.67 21.57
CA VAL A 16 -13.52 -4.30 22.14
C VAL A 16 -13.99 -3.23 21.16
N GLY A 17 -14.28 -3.60 19.92
CA GLY A 17 -14.81 -2.73 18.89
C GLY A 17 -13.74 -2.19 17.92
N TRP A 18 -14.19 -1.82 16.72
CA TRP A 18 -13.33 -1.45 15.60
C TRP A 18 -12.41 -0.24 15.86
N ARG A 19 -12.80 0.68 16.77
CA ARG A 19 -11.98 1.85 17.13
C ARG A 19 -10.63 1.47 17.74
N TRP A 20 -10.57 0.35 18.43
CA TRP A 20 -9.36 -0.15 19.05
C TRP A 20 -8.32 -0.64 18.05
N ILE A 21 -8.72 -0.99 16.83
CA ILE A 21 -7.79 -1.32 15.75
C ILE A 21 -6.85 -0.14 15.45
N PHE A 22 -7.34 1.09 15.56
CA PHE A 22 -6.52 2.29 15.38
C PHE A 22 -5.76 2.65 16.67
N LEU A 23 -6.40 2.56 17.81
CA LEU A 23 -5.81 2.93 19.10
C LEU A 23 -4.64 2.04 19.51
N ILE A 24 -4.63 0.75 19.12
CA ILE A 24 -3.51 -0.17 19.40
C ILE A 24 -2.19 0.29 18.78
N ASN A 25 -2.25 1.09 17.71
CA ASN A 25 -1.05 1.64 17.10
C ASN A 25 -0.35 2.70 17.98
N LEU A 26 -1.07 3.34 18.91
CA LEU A 26 -0.48 4.34 19.81
C LEU A 26 0.52 3.72 20.78
N PRO A 27 0.17 2.69 21.57
CA PRO A 27 1.14 2.05 22.45
C PRO A 27 2.28 1.36 21.68
N ILE A 28 1.97 0.73 20.54
CA ILE A 28 3.01 0.11 19.71
C ILE A 28 3.96 1.18 19.17
N GLY A 29 3.45 2.29 18.65
CA GLY A 29 4.26 3.42 18.18
C GLY A 29 5.11 4.02 19.30
N ALA A 30 4.54 4.21 20.49
CA ALA A 30 5.28 4.71 21.65
C ALA A 30 6.42 3.75 22.03
N LEU A 31 6.16 2.44 22.08
CA LEU A 31 7.19 1.44 22.35
C LEU A 31 8.31 1.46 21.31
N VAL A 32 7.98 1.54 20.02
CA VAL A 32 8.97 1.61 18.94
C VAL A 32 9.80 2.89 19.02
N LEU A 33 9.19 4.02 19.35
CA LEU A 33 9.90 5.29 19.54
C LEU A 33 10.84 5.25 20.74
N ILE A 34 10.35 4.74 21.89
CA ILE A 34 11.15 4.60 23.10
C ILE A 34 12.33 3.65 22.85
N TRP A 35 12.06 2.48 22.26
CA TRP A 35 13.10 1.51 21.97
C TRP A 35 14.11 2.04 20.94
N GLY A 36 13.62 2.66 19.88
CA GLY A 36 14.48 3.31 18.88
C GLY A 36 15.38 4.38 19.49
N TRP A 37 14.87 5.18 20.42
CA TRP A 37 15.65 6.20 21.11
C TRP A 37 16.85 5.63 21.89
N PHE A 38 16.67 4.46 22.52
CA PHE A 38 17.74 3.83 23.32
C PHE A 38 18.65 2.92 22.50
N MET A 39 18.14 2.29 21.45
CA MET A 39 18.88 1.26 20.69
C MET A 39 19.55 1.79 19.42
N LEU A 40 19.06 2.87 18.83
CA LEU A 40 19.66 3.40 17.62
C LEU A 40 20.95 4.14 17.96
N PRO A 41 22.09 3.74 17.39
CA PRO A 41 23.34 4.50 17.54
C PRO A 41 23.13 5.90 16.93
N ARG A 42 23.69 6.90 17.58
CA ARG A 42 23.71 8.26 17.04
C ARG A 42 24.49 8.22 15.72
N SER A 43 23.75 8.34 14.61
CA SER A 43 24.36 8.46 13.30
C SER A 43 25.16 9.77 13.24
N GLU A 44 26.41 9.69 12.81
CA GLU A 44 27.14 10.90 12.43
C GLU A 44 26.35 11.62 11.33
N ARG A 45 26.22 12.94 11.49
CA ARG A 45 25.55 13.76 10.48
C ARG A 45 26.40 13.78 9.21
N VAL A 46 26.18 12.78 8.36
CA VAL A 46 26.68 12.85 6.98
C VAL A 46 25.80 13.91 6.28
N PRO A 47 26.40 14.92 5.64
CA PRO A 47 25.62 15.86 4.82
C PRO A 47 24.88 15.09 3.75
N GLY A 48 23.63 14.79 4.01
CA GLY A 48 22.76 14.08 3.06
C GLY A 48 22.21 15.01 1.99
N PRO A 49 21.69 14.44 0.91
CA PRO A 49 20.98 15.23 -0.09
C PRO A 49 19.83 15.99 0.57
N ARG A 50 19.59 17.21 0.10
CA ARG A 50 18.48 18.04 0.60
C ARG A 50 17.18 17.34 0.34
N LEU A 51 16.29 17.27 1.36
CA LEU A 51 14.95 16.75 1.20
C LEU A 51 14.18 17.58 0.15
N ASP A 52 13.52 16.93 -0.76
CA ASP A 52 12.60 17.57 -1.69
C ASP A 52 11.26 17.85 -1.00
N VAL A 53 11.22 18.97 -0.27
CA VAL A 53 10.02 19.40 0.48
C VAL A 53 8.89 19.77 -0.48
N LEU A 54 9.21 20.40 -1.63
CA LEU A 54 8.21 20.81 -2.61
C LEU A 54 7.60 19.59 -3.32
N GLY A 55 8.43 18.64 -3.76
CA GLY A 55 7.94 17.38 -4.34
C GLY A 55 7.09 16.60 -3.35
N SER A 56 7.53 16.49 -2.08
CA SER A 56 6.74 15.85 -1.01
C SER A 56 5.39 16.52 -0.80
N PHE A 57 5.34 17.85 -0.80
CA PHE A 57 4.10 18.61 -0.65
C PHE A 57 3.13 18.36 -1.82
N PHE A 58 3.59 18.47 -3.07
CA PHE A 58 2.74 18.26 -4.24
C PHE A 58 2.27 16.81 -4.37
N LEU A 59 3.13 15.84 -4.03
CA LEU A 59 2.73 14.43 -3.99
C LEU A 59 1.66 14.18 -2.92
N GLY A 60 1.84 14.70 -1.72
CA GLY A 60 0.85 14.61 -0.64
C GLY A 60 -0.48 15.28 -1.02
N ALA A 61 -0.43 16.51 -1.55
CA ALA A 61 -1.61 17.24 -2.01
C ALA A 61 -2.34 16.50 -3.14
N PHE A 62 -1.60 15.95 -4.11
CA PHE A 62 -2.14 15.09 -5.16
C PHE A 62 -2.91 13.90 -4.58
N LEU A 63 -2.29 13.15 -3.67
CA LEU A 63 -2.91 11.95 -3.08
C LEU A 63 -4.17 12.31 -2.29
N VAL A 64 -4.13 13.35 -1.46
CA VAL A 64 -5.30 13.79 -0.70
C VAL A 64 -6.42 14.25 -1.62
N ALA A 65 -6.10 15.13 -2.60
CA ALA A 65 -7.07 15.63 -3.56
C ALA A 65 -7.63 14.54 -4.50
N LEU A 66 -6.94 13.42 -4.67
CA LEU A 66 -7.40 12.25 -5.41
C LEU A 66 -8.28 11.35 -4.53
N LEU A 67 -7.79 10.99 -3.35
CA LEU A 67 -8.43 9.96 -2.52
C LEU A 67 -9.70 10.46 -1.85
N VAL A 68 -9.76 11.73 -1.43
CA VAL A 68 -10.95 12.28 -0.77
C VAL A 68 -12.19 12.20 -1.68
N PRO A 69 -12.18 12.72 -2.92
CA PRO A 69 -13.35 12.62 -3.78
C PRO A 69 -13.67 11.18 -4.19
N LEU A 70 -12.67 10.30 -4.36
CA LEU A 70 -12.94 8.89 -4.64
C LEU A 70 -13.66 8.19 -3.47
N THR A 71 -13.30 8.54 -2.23
CA THR A 71 -13.93 7.97 -1.02
C THR A 71 -15.36 8.46 -0.84
N PHE A 72 -15.60 9.75 -1.03
CA PHE A 72 -16.90 10.39 -0.78
C PHE A 72 -17.76 10.58 -2.03
N SER A 73 -17.34 10.06 -3.18
CA SER A 73 -18.05 10.21 -4.46
C SER A 73 -19.47 9.64 -4.44
N VAL A 74 -19.73 8.62 -3.63
CA VAL A 74 -21.07 8.03 -3.46
C VAL A 74 -22.01 8.99 -2.74
N GLU A 75 -21.51 9.73 -1.74
CA GLU A 75 -22.29 10.70 -0.96
C GLU A 75 -22.46 12.04 -1.69
N TRP A 76 -21.37 12.54 -2.27
CA TRP A 76 -21.36 13.86 -2.94
C TRP A 76 -21.87 13.83 -4.37
N GLY A 77 -21.81 12.66 -5.01
CA GLY A 77 -22.06 12.48 -6.44
C GLY A 77 -20.82 12.77 -7.30
N TRP A 78 -20.64 11.97 -8.34
CA TRP A 78 -19.52 12.09 -9.28
C TRP A 78 -19.53 13.41 -10.06
N ALA A 79 -20.71 13.96 -10.34
CA ALA A 79 -20.89 15.22 -11.07
C ALA A 79 -20.90 16.46 -10.15
N SER A 80 -20.67 16.30 -8.86
CA SER A 80 -20.67 17.41 -7.91
C SER A 80 -19.49 18.36 -8.20
N PRO A 81 -19.70 19.68 -8.11
CA PRO A 81 -18.63 20.67 -8.30
C PRO A 81 -17.43 20.43 -7.38
N LEU A 82 -17.67 19.92 -6.16
CA LEU A 82 -16.63 19.60 -5.19
C LEU A 82 -15.78 18.41 -5.65
N THR A 83 -16.41 17.33 -6.11
CA THR A 83 -15.73 16.15 -6.66
C THR A 83 -14.86 16.53 -7.87
N ILE A 84 -15.45 17.25 -8.83
CA ILE A 84 -14.75 17.69 -10.05
C ILE A 84 -13.62 18.67 -9.69
N GLY A 85 -13.86 19.61 -8.78
CA GLY A 85 -12.86 20.57 -8.31
C GLY A 85 -11.67 19.90 -7.66
N LEU A 86 -11.88 18.93 -6.75
CA LEU A 86 -10.81 18.18 -6.11
C LEU A 86 -10.02 17.32 -7.11
N LEU A 87 -10.70 16.69 -8.07
CA LEU A 87 -10.00 15.93 -9.13
C LEU A 87 -9.17 16.85 -10.02
N ALA A 88 -9.65 18.06 -10.34
CA ALA A 88 -8.87 19.05 -11.08
C ALA A 88 -7.66 19.53 -10.29
N VAL A 89 -7.81 19.79 -8.98
CA VAL A 89 -6.69 20.11 -8.07
C VAL A 89 -5.69 18.96 -8.03
N SER A 90 -6.16 17.71 -7.93
CA SER A 90 -5.31 16.52 -7.97
C SER A 90 -4.47 16.49 -9.25
N GLY A 91 -5.11 16.65 -10.42
CA GLY A 91 -4.40 16.69 -11.69
C GLY A 91 -3.35 17.81 -11.76
N THR A 92 -3.68 19.00 -11.26
CA THR A 92 -2.77 20.14 -11.20
C THR A 92 -1.58 19.86 -10.28
N CYS A 93 -1.82 19.27 -9.10
CA CYS A 93 -0.76 18.89 -8.16
C CYS A 93 0.15 17.80 -8.73
N LEU A 94 -0.39 16.84 -9.49
CA LEU A 94 0.39 15.82 -10.16
C LEU A 94 1.31 16.44 -11.22
N ILE A 95 0.80 17.36 -12.03
CA ILE A 95 1.60 18.09 -13.01
C ILE A 95 2.70 18.90 -12.32
N ALA A 96 2.37 19.63 -11.26
CA ALA A 96 3.33 20.38 -10.46
C ALA A 96 4.41 19.47 -9.85
N PHE A 97 4.03 18.33 -9.30
CA PHE A 97 4.94 17.30 -8.81
C PHE A 97 5.93 16.87 -9.90
N VAL A 98 5.43 16.46 -11.06
CA VAL A 98 6.29 16.03 -12.18
C VAL A 98 7.24 17.13 -12.64
N VAL A 99 6.80 18.39 -12.67
CA VAL A 99 7.64 19.54 -13.03
C VAL A 99 8.73 19.79 -12.00
N VAL A 100 8.40 19.74 -10.72
CA VAL A 100 9.36 19.91 -9.61
C VAL A 100 10.38 18.78 -9.64
N GLU A 101 9.91 17.52 -9.73
CA GLU A 101 10.74 16.32 -9.73
C GLU A 101 11.79 16.30 -10.85
N ARG A 102 11.45 16.88 -12.02
CA ARG A 102 12.40 17.02 -13.14
C ARG A 102 13.46 18.09 -12.93
N ARG A 103 13.28 19.01 -11.97
CA ARG A 103 14.17 20.16 -11.74
C ARG A 103 15.05 20.02 -10.50
N VAL A 104 14.65 19.16 -9.56
CA VAL A 104 15.36 18.97 -8.29
C VAL A 104 16.54 18.03 -8.49
N ALA A 105 17.67 18.36 -7.84
CA ALA A 105 18.90 17.54 -7.92
C ALA A 105 18.76 16.18 -7.22
N THR A 106 17.88 16.08 -6.23
CA THR A 106 17.62 14.86 -5.45
C THR A 106 16.13 14.56 -5.46
N PRO A 107 15.62 13.99 -6.57
CA PRO A 107 14.20 13.68 -6.72
C PRO A 107 13.78 12.55 -5.80
N ILE A 108 12.53 12.60 -5.28
CA ILE A 108 11.90 11.52 -4.51
C ILE A 108 11.68 10.30 -5.42
N LEU A 109 11.23 10.56 -6.63
CA LEU A 109 10.96 9.55 -7.64
C LEU A 109 11.79 9.85 -8.89
N SER A 110 12.75 9.00 -9.22
CA SER A 110 13.51 9.15 -10.46
C SER A 110 12.64 8.83 -11.68
N LEU A 111 11.94 9.87 -12.18
CA LEU A 111 11.06 9.77 -13.35
C LEU A 111 11.79 9.24 -14.58
N ASP A 112 13.08 9.54 -14.69
CA ASP A 112 13.94 9.02 -15.76
C ASP A 112 14.03 7.49 -15.75
N LEU A 113 14.12 6.86 -14.59
CA LEU A 113 14.09 5.40 -14.48
C LEU A 113 12.73 4.84 -14.92
N LEU A 114 11.66 5.49 -14.51
CA LEU A 114 10.30 5.04 -14.86
C LEU A 114 10.00 5.18 -16.34
N LEU A 115 10.47 6.27 -16.99
CA LEU A 115 10.15 6.58 -18.38
C LEU A 115 11.13 5.96 -19.38
N LYS A 116 12.42 5.87 -19.01
CA LYS A 116 13.48 5.39 -19.94
C LYS A 116 13.77 3.90 -19.78
N ASN A 117 13.56 3.32 -18.60
CA ASN A 117 13.80 1.89 -18.36
C ASN A 117 12.48 1.10 -18.42
N ARG A 118 12.22 0.50 -19.60
CA ARG A 118 11.02 -0.30 -19.85
C ARG A 118 10.86 -1.47 -18.88
N LEU A 119 11.95 -2.11 -18.46
CA LEU A 119 11.90 -3.23 -17.52
C LEU A 119 11.47 -2.76 -16.13
N PHE A 120 12.02 -1.63 -15.67
CA PHE A 120 11.66 -1.02 -14.41
C PHE A 120 10.18 -0.57 -14.39
N ALA A 121 9.73 0.09 -15.45
CA ALA A 121 8.34 0.51 -15.62
C ALA A 121 7.37 -0.69 -15.61
N ALA A 122 7.69 -1.74 -16.38
CA ALA A 122 6.88 -2.95 -16.46
C ALA A 122 6.83 -3.70 -15.12
N ALA A 123 7.96 -3.79 -14.40
CA ALA A 123 8.00 -4.41 -13.08
C ALA A 123 7.13 -3.65 -12.05
N ASN A 124 7.20 -2.32 -12.04
CA ASN A 124 6.35 -1.50 -11.16
C ASN A 124 4.87 -1.59 -11.53
N ALA A 125 4.53 -1.58 -12.83
CA ALA A 125 3.15 -1.76 -13.28
C ALA A 125 2.61 -3.15 -12.89
N ALA A 126 3.40 -4.21 -13.07
CA ALA A 126 3.03 -5.55 -12.66
C ALA A 126 2.84 -5.65 -11.14
N ALA A 127 3.73 -5.04 -10.36
CA ALA A 127 3.60 -4.99 -8.91
C ALA A 127 2.32 -4.24 -8.48
N LEU A 128 2.02 -3.09 -9.09
CA LEU A 128 0.80 -2.32 -8.83
C LEU A 128 -0.45 -3.16 -9.10
N LEU A 129 -0.54 -3.78 -10.27
CA LEU A 129 -1.68 -4.63 -10.65
C LEU A 129 -1.83 -5.82 -9.71
N ASN A 130 -0.71 -6.45 -9.33
CA ASN A 130 -0.71 -7.57 -8.38
C ASN A 130 -1.24 -7.14 -7.01
N TYR A 131 -0.77 -6.01 -6.46
CA TYR A 131 -1.28 -5.51 -5.18
C TYR A 131 -2.75 -5.08 -5.26
N MET A 132 -3.18 -4.46 -6.36
CA MET A 132 -4.60 -4.14 -6.58
C MET A 132 -5.46 -5.40 -6.56
N ALA A 133 -5.04 -6.47 -7.24
CA ALA A 133 -5.75 -7.75 -7.24
C ALA A 133 -5.79 -8.38 -5.84
N LEU A 134 -4.66 -8.46 -5.14
CA LEU A 134 -4.55 -9.01 -3.80
C LEU A 134 -5.46 -8.30 -2.78
N TYR A 135 -5.40 -6.97 -2.75
CA TYR A 135 -6.23 -6.19 -1.84
C TYR A 135 -7.70 -6.22 -2.23
N GLY A 136 -8.00 -6.20 -3.53
CA GLY A 136 -9.37 -6.37 -4.04
C GLY A 136 -9.99 -7.69 -3.63
N ILE A 137 -9.30 -8.80 -3.83
CA ILE A 137 -9.75 -10.13 -3.42
C ILE A 137 -9.92 -10.20 -1.90
N SER A 138 -8.96 -9.71 -1.13
CA SER A 138 -9.05 -9.72 0.34
C SER A 138 -10.24 -8.91 0.84
N LEU A 139 -10.47 -7.72 0.29
CA LEU A 139 -11.60 -6.86 0.66
C LEU A 139 -12.93 -7.49 0.30
N LEU A 140 -13.09 -7.96 -0.94
CA LEU A 140 -14.33 -8.60 -1.40
C LEU A 140 -14.63 -9.87 -0.62
N THR A 141 -13.61 -10.68 -0.31
CA THR A 141 -13.76 -11.87 0.53
C THR A 141 -14.20 -11.51 1.94
N ALA A 142 -13.61 -10.46 2.55
CA ALA A 142 -14.01 -10.00 3.87
C ALA A 142 -15.48 -9.53 3.89
N ILE A 143 -15.89 -8.74 2.90
CA ILE A 143 -17.26 -8.26 2.74
C ILE A 143 -18.22 -9.43 2.55
N PHE A 144 -17.89 -10.37 1.66
CA PHE A 144 -18.72 -11.55 1.41
C PHE A 144 -18.91 -12.41 2.66
N LEU A 145 -17.84 -12.70 3.39
CA LEU A 145 -17.91 -13.51 4.62
C LEU A 145 -18.75 -12.84 5.71
N GLN A 146 -18.61 -11.51 5.88
CA GLN A 146 -19.32 -10.80 6.94
C GLN A 146 -20.75 -10.43 6.56
N LEU A 147 -20.98 -9.82 5.38
CA LEU A 147 -22.31 -9.34 5.00
C LEU A 147 -23.20 -10.41 4.39
N VAL A 148 -22.66 -11.35 3.61
CA VAL A 148 -23.47 -12.37 2.93
C VAL A 148 -23.57 -13.62 3.79
N GLN A 149 -22.47 -14.09 4.38
CA GLN A 149 -22.45 -15.30 5.20
C GLN A 149 -22.71 -15.04 6.70
N GLY A 150 -22.78 -13.79 7.14
CA GLY A 150 -23.02 -13.43 8.55
C GLY A 150 -21.91 -13.90 9.50
N ARG A 151 -20.67 -14.09 9.00
CA ARG A 151 -19.55 -14.52 9.82
C ARG A 151 -19.03 -13.37 10.69
N SER A 152 -18.53 -13.71 11.89
CA SER A 152 -17.90 -12.73 12.74
C SER A 152 -16.60 -12.15 12.14
N ALA A 153 -16.21 -10.97 12.56
CA ALA A 153 -14.96 -10.35 12.11
C ALA A 153 -13.75 -11.18 12.50
N SER A 154 -13.78 -11.81 13.67
CA SER A 154 -12.73 -12.71 14.15
C SER A 154 -12.56 -13.92 13.24
N LEU A 155 -13.65 -14.63 12.92
CA LEU A 155 -13.61 -15.79 12.02
C LEU A 155 -13.14 -15.39 10.62
N THR A 156 -13.61 -14.25 10.11
CA THR A 156 -13.15 -13.68 8.83
C THR A 156 -11.65 -13.44 8.85
N GLY A 157 -11.13 -12.84 9.94
CA GLY A 157 -9.69 -12.59 10.11
C GLY A 157 -8.86 -13.88 10.09
N TRP A 158 -9.33 -14.94 10.76
CA TRP A 158 -8.67 -16.25 10.73
C TRP A 158 -8.69 -16.90 9.35
N LEU A 159 -9.79 -16.81 8.61
CA LEU A 159 -9.88 -17.31 7.24
C LEU A 159 -8.96 -16.55 6.28
N LEU A 160 -8.88 -15.23 6.40
CA LEU A 160 -7.98 -14.39 5.61
C LEU A 160 -6.50 -14.63 5.93
N LEU A 161 -6.17 -15.16 7.09
CA LEU A 161 -4.81 -15.55 7.46
C LEU A 161 -4.23 -16.64 6.53
N SER A 162 -5.08 -17.48 5.94
CA SER A 162 -4.66 -18.59 5.10
C SER A 162 -3.74 -18.13 3.95
N MET A 163 -4.04 -16.99 3.33
CA MET A 163 -3.29 -16.46 2.21
C MET A 163 -1.86 -16.01 2.58
N PRO A 164 -1.65 -15.10 3.56
CA PRO A 164 -0.30 -14.71 3.95
C PRO A 164 0.48 -15.87 4.59
N LEU A 165 -0.20 -16.84 5.20
CA LEU A 165 0.46 -18.03 5.73
C LEU A 165 1.04 -18.92 4.61
N LEU A 166 0.24 -19.18 3.56
CA LEU A 166 0.70 -19.87 2.36
C LEU A 166 1.86 -19.10 1.68
N MET A 167 1.76 -17.79 1.57
CA MET A 167 2.84 -16.97 1.04
C MET A 167 4.13 -17.11 1.86
N ALA A 168 4.03 -17.09 3.18
CA ALA A 168 5.21 -17.24 4.07
C ALA A 168 5.88 -18.61 3.91
N VAL A 169 5.08 -19.68 3.76
CA VAL A 169 5.59 -21.05 3.56
C VAL A 169 6.17 -21.23 2.16
N LEU A 170 5.50 -20.72 1.13
CA LEU A 170 5.89 -20.95 -0.27
C LEU A 170 7.01 -20.00 -0.74
N SER A 171 7.19 -18.84 -0.10
CA SER A 171 8.16 -17.82 -0.50
C SER A 171 9.60 -18.34 -0.60
N PRO A 172 10.15 -19.12 0.37
CA PRO A 172 11.51 -19.67 0.26
C PRO A 172 11.67 -20.64 -0.91
N PHE A 173 10.61 -21.42 -1.21
CA PHE A 173 10.63 -22.36 -2.33
C PHE A 173 10.56 -21.62 -3.66
N SER A 174 9.67 -20.63 -3.75
CA SER A 174 9.54 -19.77 -4.92
C SER A 174 10.83 -19.00 -5.21
N GLY A 175 11.51 -18.48 -4.18
CA GLY A 175 12.82 -17.83 -4.33
C GLY A 175 13.86 -18.77 -4.95
N ARG A 176 14.05 -19.95 -4.38
CA ARG A 176 14.99 -20.97 -4.90
C ARG A 176 14.65 -21.44 -6.32
N LEU A 177 13.37 -21.53 -6.64
CA LEU A 177 12.91 -21.91 -7.96
C LEU A 177 13.16 -20.78 -8.97
N SER A 178 12.95 -19.53 -8.55
CA SER A 178 13.25 -18.33 -9.34
C SER A 178 14.72 -18.27 -9.75
N ASP A 179 15.63 -18.64 -8.82
CA ASP A 179 17.07 -18.68 -9.10
C ASP A 179 17.44 -19.74 -10.16
N ARG A 180 16.65 -20.82 -10.27
CA ARG A 180 16.91 -21.92 -11.22
C ARG A 180 16.27 -21.73 -12.60
N ILE A 181 15.01 -21.30 -12.66
CA ILE A 181 14.23 -21.21 -13.91
C ILE A 181 14.01 -19.78 -14.39
N GLY A 182 14.47 -18.80 -13.61
CA GLY A 182 14.28 -17.38 -13.88
C GLY A 182 12.98 -16.80 -13.36
N SER A 183 13.02 -15.55 -12.93
CA SER A 183 11.88 -14.84 -12.34
C SER A 183 10.72 -14.63 -13.32
N ARG A 184 11.02 -14.53 -14.62
CA ARG A 184 10.02 -14.26 -15.68
C ARG A 184 8.97 -15.37 -15.76
N VAL A 185 9.40 -16.64 -15.74
CA VAL A 185 8.48 -17.79 -15.87
C VAL A 185 7.55 -17.87 -14.66
N LEU A 186 8.10 -17.72 -13.45
CA LEU A 186 7.32 -17.76 -12.21
C LEU A 186 6.34 -16.57 -12.11
N ALA A 187 6.80 -15.36 -12.43
CA ALA A 187 5.93 -14.18 -12.40
C ALA A 187 4.76 -14.33 -13.40
N THR A 188 5.04 -14.76 -14.63
CA THR A 188 4.01 -14.94 -15.64
C THR A 188 3.04 -16.06 -15.26
N GLY A 189 3.55 -17.20 -14.78
CA GLY A 189 2.73 -18.32 -14.33
C GLY A 189 1.85 -17.95 -13.14
N GLY A 190 2.38 -17.20 -12.18
CA GLY A 190 1.63 -16.68 -11.03
C GLY A 190 0.50 -15.73 -11.45
N MET A 191 0.76 -14.82 -12.38
CA MET A 191 -0.27 -13.90 -12.91
C MET A 191 -1.37 -14.62 -13.67
N VAL A 192 -1.03 -15.66 -14.45
CA VAL A 192 -2.03 -16.51 -15.13
C VAL A 192 -2.88 -17.27 -14.10
N ALA A 193 -2.25 -17.79 -13.04
CA ALA A 193 -2.99 -18.50 -11.99
C ALA A 193 -3.94 -17.58 -11.17
N ILE A 194 -3.63 -16.29 -11.05
CA ILE A 194 -4.53 -15.32 -10.40
C ILE A 194 -5.70 -14.93 -11.32
N ALA A 195 -5.49 -14.98 -12.65
CA ALA A 195 -6.50 -14.59 -13.63
C ALA A 195 -7.50 -15.70 -13.96
N ALA A 196 -7.18 -16.97 -13.63
CA ALA A 196 -8.03 -18.16 -13.87
C ALA A 196 -9.02 -18.39 -12.74
#